data_12501516781364dfffd1edf40362bb32
#
_entry.id   12501516781364dfffd1edf40362bb32
#
_cell.length_a   1.000
_cell.length_b   1.000
_cell.length_c   1.000
_cell.angle_alpha   90.00
_cell.angle_beta   90.00
_cell.angle_gamma   90.00
#
_symmetry.space_group_name_H-M   'P 1'
#
loop_
_entity.id
_entity.type
_entity.pdbx_description
1 polymer ?
#
loop_
_entity_poly.entity_id
_entity_poly.type
_entity_poly.pdbx_seq_one_letter_code
_entity_poly.pdbx_strand_id
1 'polypeptide(L)'
;MNETGYHGTCLKHRESIESEGLDPDKTNHRLDHWLGQGVYFFDKYEQALWWANIASSRNNHCGGIIFEAEIEALDEEVLNLDDNEQLDAFISETKRTVNEIRAYCPGEIPIFEQNKFRAVFLITIKFKMVYLLL
;
A
#
# COMPACT_ATOMS: atom_id res chain seq x y z
N MET A 1 4.68 17.65 -1.66
CA MET A 1 3.28 17.21 -1.43
C MET A 1 2.97 17.34 0.05
N ASN A 2 1.80 17.89 0.37
CA ASN A 2 1.28 17.94 1.74
C ASN A 2 -0.22 17.71 1.67
N GLU A 3 -0.69 16.56 2.17
CA GLU A 3 -2.07 16.12 2.03
C GLU A 3 -2.60 15.46 3.29
N THR A 4 -3.90 15.53 3.52
CA THR A 4 -4.57 14.83 4.61
C THR A 4 -5.03 13.46 4.12
N GLY A 5 -4.66 12.41 4.85
CA GLY A 5 -5.08 11.03 4.58
C GLY A 5 -5.75 10.39 5.79
N TYR A 6 -6.61 9.42 5.51
CA TYR A 6 -7.35 8.68 6.52
C TYR A 6 -6.94 7.20 6.51
N HIS A 7 -6.46 6.68 7.64
CA HIS A 7 -6.10 5.28 7.81
C HIS A 7 -7.13 4.56 8.68
N GLY A 8 -7.84 3.61 8.10
CA GLY A 8 -8.81 2.77 8.82
C GLY A 8 -8.20 1.44 9.26
N THR A 9 -8.40 1.06 10.51
CA THR A 9 -7.88 -0.21 11.05
C THR A 9 -8.76 -0.76 12.19
N CYS A 10 -8.34 -1.88 12.76
CA CYS A 10 -8.99 -2.48 13.94
C CYS A 10 -8.59 -1.72 15.22
N LEU A 11 -9.56 -1.50 16.10
CA LEU A 11 -9.38 -0.79 17.37
C LEU A 11 -8.27 -1.38 18.26
N LYS A 12 -7.97 -2.66 18.14
CA LYS A 12 -6.88 -3.31 18.89
C LYS A 12 -5.50 -2.71 18.65
N HIS A 13 -5.32 -2.00 17.51
CA HIS A 13 -4.05 -1.37 17.16
C HIS A 13 -3.91 0.07 17.67
N ARG A 14 -4.95 0.60 18.34
CA ARG A 14 -4.99 1.99 18.77
C ARG A 14 -3.79 2.40 19.63
N GLU A 15 -3.52 1.68 20.69
CA GLU A 15 -2.45 2.03 21.63
C GLU A 15 -1.07 2.00 20.97
N SER A 16 -0.81 1.01 20.13
CA SER A 16 0.45 0.91 19.39
C SER A 16 0.61 2.08 18.41
N ILE A 17 -0.44 2.43 17.67
CA ILE A 17 -0.38 3.52 16.70
C ILE A 17 -0.26 4.89 17.40
N GLU A 18 -1.00 5.11 18.50
CA GLU A 18 -0.91 6.35 19.29
C GLU A 18 0.47 6.54 19.93
N SER A 19 1.14 5.47 20.33
CA SER A 19 2.45 5.54 21.01
C SER A 19 3.64 5.55 20.04
N GLU A 20 3.56 4.85 18.92
CA GLU A 20 4.69 4.58 18.04
C GLU A 20 4.50 5.14 16.62
N GLY A 21 3.29 5.60 16.31
CA GLY A 21 2.92 6.04 14.97
C GLY A 21 2.56 4.90 14.01
N LEU A 22 2.27 5.27 12.78
CA LEU A 22 2.00 4.34 11.68
C LEU A 22 3.33 3.87 11.09
N ASP A 23 3.67 2.61 11.35
CA ASP A 23 4.92 1.98 10.93
C ASP A 23 4.65 0.91 9.88
N PRO A 24 5.13 1.07 8.63
CA PRO A 24 4.94 0.09 7.58
C PRO A 24 5.56 -1.28 7.90
N ASP A 25 6.63 -1.32 8.70
CA ASP A 25 7.29 -2.57 9.06
C ASP A 25 6.49 -3.41 10.07
N LYS A 26 5.55 -2.77 10.79
CA LYS A 26 4.65 -3.43 11.74
C LYS A 26 3.36 -3.93 11.11
N THR A 27 3.09 -3.57 9.86
CA THR A 27 1.93 -4.12 9.15
C THR A 27 2.15 -5.60 8.85
N ASN A 28 1.10 -6.40 8.99
CA ASN A 28 1.19 -7.83 8.68
C ASN A 28 1.64 -8.02 7.23
N HIS A 29 2.70 -8.82 7.05
CA HIS A 29 3.13 -9.21 5.72
C HIS A 29 2.02 -10.04 5.04
N ARG A 30 1.38 -9.44 4.05
CA ARG A 30 0.38 -10.11 3.23
C ARG A 30 0.82 -10.06 1.79
N LEU A 31 0.88 -11.20 1.15
CA LEU A 31 1.23 -11.32 -0.27
C LEU A 31 0.13 -10.79 -1.20
N ASP A 32 -1.06 -10.54 -0.66
CA ASP A 32 -2.22 -10.00 -1.38
C ASP A 32 -2.39 -8.47 -1.23
N HIS A 33 -1.44 -7.77 -0.64
CA HIS A 33 -1.43 -6.30 -0.62
C HIS A 33 -1.32 -5.75 -2.04
N TRP A 34 -2.23 -4.85 -2.37
CA TRP A 34 -2.39 -4.34 -3.74
C TRP A 34 -1.14 -3.66 -4.28
N LEU A 35 -0.43 -2.96 -3.41
CA LEU A 35 0.73 -2.13 -3.74
C LEU A 35 1.96 -2.48 -2.86
N GLY A 36 1.99 -3.70 -2.34
CA GLY A 36 3.09 -4.14 -1.49
C GLY A 36 2.91 -3.78 -0.03
N GLN A 37 4.00 -3.88 0.71
CA GLN A 37 4.05 -3.60 2.13
C GLN A 37 4.08 -2.08 2.36
N GLY A 38 3.13 -1.57 3.14
CA GLY A 38 3.05 -0.14 3.42
C GLY A 38 1.86 0.21 4.29
N VAL A 39 1.77 1.47 4.67
CA VAL A 39 0.59 2.05 5.30
C VAL A 39 -0.28 2.68 4.22
N TYR A 40 -1.54 2.27 4.18
CA TYR A 40 -2.49 2.74 3.17
C TYR A 40 -3.38 3.82 3.76
N PHE A 41 -3.51 4.91 3.04
CA PHE A 41 -4.41 6.01 3.38
C PHE A 41 -5.47 6.16 2.29
N PHE A 42 -6.62 6.65 2.68
CA PHE A 42 -7.70 7.07 1.80
C PHE A 42 -7.79 8.59 1.81
N ASP A 43 -8.14 9.18 0.69
CA ASP A 43 -8.43 10.62 0.58
C ASP A 43 -9.76 11.00 1.23
N LYS A 44 -10.67 10.02 1.44
CA LYS A 44 -11.99 10.22 2.00
C LYS A 44 -12.20 9.42 3.27
N TYR A 45 -12.74 10.10 4.28
CA TYR A 45 -13.10 9.50 5.56
C TYR A 45 -14.01 8.27 5.42
N GLU A 46 -15.02 8.33 4.53
CA GLU A 46 -15.99 7.25 4.33
C GLU A 46 -15.33 5.96 3.82
N GLN A 47 -14.30 6.08 3.00
CA GLN A 47 -13.54 4.93 2.51
C GLN A 47 -12.72 4.30 3.64
N ALA A 48 -12.07 5.11 4.46
CA ALA A 48 -11.36 4.64 5.64
C ALA A 48 -12.31 3.97 6.66
N LEU A 49 -13.52 4.52 6.83
CA LEU A 49 -14.56 3.93 7.67
C LEU A 49 -15.00 2.57 7.15
N TRP A 50 -15.27 2.47 5.85
CA TRP A 50 -15.60 1.20 5.21
C TRP A 50 -14.49 0.15 5.44
N TRP A 51 -13.23 0.53 5.27
CA TRP A 51 -12.10 -0.35 5.49
C TRP A 51 -11.93 -0.73 6.95
N ALA A 52 -12.10 0.20 7.89
CA ALA A 52 -12.05 -0.07 9.33
C ALA A 52 -13.11 -1.10 9.76
N ASN A 53 -14.30 -1.05 9.17
CA ASN A 53 -15.35 -2.04 9.40
C ASN A 53 -14.97 -3.43 8.87
N ILE A 54 -14.32 -3.50 7.70
CA ILE A 54 -13.78 -4.76 7.17
C ILE A 54 -12.68 -5.30 8.08
N ALA A 55 -11.75 -4.44 8.51
CA ALA A 55 -10.68 -4.84 9.42
C ALA A 55 -11.22 -5.36 10.77
N SER A 56 -12.24 -4.70 11.30
CA SER A 56 -12.96 -5.15 12.49
C SER A 56 -13.58 -6.54 12.29
N SER A 57 -14.31 -6.74 11.19
CA SER A 57 -14.97 -8.02 10.89
C SER A 57 -13.98 -9.18 10.77
N ARG A 58 -12.83 -8.92 10.17
CA ARG A 58 -11.74 -9.91 10.03
C ARG A 58 -11.01 -10.22 11.34
N ASN A 59 -11.18 -9.39 12.36
CA ASN A 59 -10.53 -9.50 13.67
C ASN A 59 -11.55 -9.67 14.80
N ASN A 60 -12.49 -10.60 14.64
CA ASN A 60 -13.50 -10.95 15.65
C ASN A 60 -14.38 -9.77 16.11
N HIS A 61 -14.70 -8.86 15.20
CA HIS A 61 -15.50 -7.66 15.48
C HIS A 61 -14.95 -6.79 16.62
N CYS A 62 -13.65 -6.59 16.64
CA CYS A 62 -12.94 -5.81 17.66
C CYS A 62 -13.29 -4.30 17.68
N GLY A 63 -14.10 -3.83 16.74
CA GLY A 63 -14.33 -2.42 16.48
C GLY A 63 -13.33 -1.84 15.47
N GLY A 64 -13.76 -0.81 14.74
CA GLY A 64 -12.92 -0.05 13.81
C GLY A 64 -12.46 1.26 14.44
N ILE A 65 -11.33 1.75 13.98
CA ILE A 65 -10.80 3.08 14.30
C ILE A 65 -10.23 3.71 13.03
N ILE A 66 -10.32 5.03 12.94
CA ILE A 66 -9.77 5.81 11.85
C ILE A 66 -8.77 6.82 12.43
N PHE A 67 -7.61 6.90 11.82
CA PHE A 67 -6.62 7.92 12.10
C PHE A 67 -6.60 8.90 10.92
N GLU A 68 -6.70 10.19 11.24
CA GLU A 68 -6.41 11.27 10.31
C GLU A 68 -4.93 11.62 10.43
N ALA A 69 -4.24 11.74 9.33
CA ALA A 69 -2.82 12.04 9.30
C ALA A 69 -2.51 13.11 8.23
N GLU A 70 -1.59 14.00 8.55
CA GLU A 70 -0.95 14.84 7.55
C GLU A 70 0.22 14.08 6.93
N ILE A 71 0.21 13.97 5.60
CA ILE A 71 1.20 13.23 4.83
C ILE A 71 2.07 14.25 4.12
N GLU A 72 3.35 14.28 4.50
CA GLU A 72 4.35 15.14 3.87
C GLU A 72 5.36 14.29 3.10
N ALA A 73 5.61 14.65 1.85
CA ALA A 73 6.64 14.02 1.03
C ALA A 73 7.24 15.04 0.06
N LEU A 74 8.50 14.86 -0.29
CA LEU A 74 9.12 15.63 -1.37
C LEU A 74 8.52 15.18 -2.71
N ASP A 75 8.39 16.10 -3.67
CA ASP A 75 7.78 15.78 -4.97
C ASP A 75 8.51 14.64 -5.69
N GLU A 76 9.83 14.53 -5.50
CA GLU A 76 10.66 13.45 -6.04
C GLU A 76 10.43 12.08 -5.35
N GLU A 77 9.75 12.05 -4.21
CA GLU A 77 9.40 10.83 -3.47
C GLU A 77 7.96 10.37 -3.78
N VAL A 78 7.22 11.16 -4.56
CA VAL A 78 5.81 10.90 -4.90
C VAL A 78 5.70 10.30 -6.28
N LEU A 79 5.07 9.14 -6.40
CA LEU A 79 4.63 8.58 -7.66
C LEU A 79 3.14 8.84 -7.83
N ASN A 80 2.80 9.76 -8.74
CA ASN A 80 1.42 10.07 -9.08
C ASN A 80 0.96 9.23 -10.26
N LEU A 81 0.15 8.21 -10.01
CA LEU A 81 -0.37 7.31 -11.05
C LEU A 81 -1.58 7.90 -11.80
N ASP A 82 -2.11 9.05 -11.39
CA ASP A 82 -3.10 9.81 -12.14
C ASP A 82 -2.45 10.69 -13.22
N ASP A 83 -1.13 10.89 -13.13
CA ASP A 83 -0.34 11.54 -14.17
C ASP A 83 0.07 10.52 -15.25
N ASN A 84 -0.32 10.78 -16.51
CA ASN A 84 -0.11 9.84 -17.60
C ASN A 84 1.37 9.54 -17.88
N GLU A 85 2.26 10.52 -17.74
CA GLU A 85 3.70 10.31 -18.01
C GLU A 85 4.31 9.42 -16.91
N GLN A 86 3.97 9.66 -15.66
CA GLN A 86 4.43 8.84 -14.54
C GLN A 86 3.84 7.43 -14.60
N LEU A 87 2.58 7.30 -14.99
CA LEU A 87 1.94 6.00 -15.18
C LEU A 87 2.63 5.19 -16.30
N ASP A 88 2.89 5.80 -17.45
CA ASP A 88 3.56 5.15 -18.57
C ASP A 88 4.99 4.74 -18.22
N ALA A 89 5.73 5.59 -17.51
CA ALA A 89 7.07 5.26 -17.00
C ALA A 89 7.01 4.08 -16.01
N PHE A 90 6.05 4.07 -15.10
CA PHE A 90 5.83 2.98 -14.15
C PHE A 90 5.49 1.66 -14.86
N ILE A 91 4.59 1.69 -15.86
CA ILE A 91 4.24 0.51 -16.65
C ILE A 91 5.46 -0.03 -17.41
N SER A 92 6.24 0.85 -18.02
CA SER A 92 7.44 0.48 -18.80
C SER A 92 8.48 -0.19 -17.88
N GLU A 93 8.73 0.38 -16.71
CA GLU A 93 9.66 -0.16 -15.72
C GLU A 93 9.15 -1.50 -15.16
N THR A 94 7.85 -1.63 -14.95
CA THR A 94 7.20 -2.87 -14.56
C THR A 94 7.45 -3.97 -15.57
N LYS A 95 7.24 -3.69 -16.87
CA LYS A 95 7.46 -4.66 -17.94
C LYS A 95 8.94 -5.08 -18.03
N ARG A 96 9.86 -4.13 -17.90
CA ARG A 96 11.30 -4.40 -17.89
C ARG A 96 11.67 -5.35 -16.77
N THR A 97 11.25 -5.06 -15.55
CA THR A 97 11.55 -5.87 -14.36
C THR A 97 10.94 -7.27 -14.46
N VAL A 98 9.71 -7.39 -14.97
CA VAL A 98 9.07 -8.71 -15.21
C VAL A 98 9.90 -9.54 -16.18
N ASN A 99 10.39 -8.94 -17.27
CA ASN A 99 11.21 -9.63 -18.26
C ASN A 99 12.55 -10.08 -17.67
N GLU A 100 13.17 -9.26 -16.84
CA GLU A 100 14.39 -9.62 -16.11
C GLU A 100 14.16 -10.79 -15.15
N ILE A 101 13.10 -10.76 -14.35
CA ILE A 101 12.74 -11.86 -13.44
C ILE A 101 12.50 -13.15 -14.23
N ARG A 102 11.79 -13.09 -15.35
CA ARG A 102 11.53 -14.26 -16.21
C ARG A 102 12.80 -14.85 -16.80
N ALA A 103 13.79 -14.03 -17.10
CA ALA A 103 15.09 -14.49 -17.58
C ALA A 103 15.87 -15.30 -16.54
N TYR A 104 15.74 -14.95 -15.25
CA TYR A 104 16.39 -15.64 -14.15
C TYR A 104 15.57 -16.80 -13.59
N CYS A 105 14.24 -16.75 -13.70
CA CYS A 105 13.31 -17.74 -13.19
C CYS A 105 12.41 -18.24 -14.35
N PRO A 106 12.88 -19.16 -15.21
CA PRO A 106 12.12 -19.66 -16.34
C PRO A 106 11.02 -20.62 -15.87
N GLY A 107 9.97 -20.09 -15.28
CA GLY A 107 8.77 -20.80 -14.88
C GLY A 107 7.54 -19.98 -15.21
N GLU A 108 6.38 -20.61 -15.38
CA GLU A 108 5.14 -19.88 -15.53
C GLU A 108 4.80 -19.18 -14.23
N ILE A 109 4.68 -17.84 -14.27
CA ILE A 109 4.15 -17.06 -13.16
C ILE A 109 2.62 -17.21 -13.23
N PRO A 110 1.97 -17.84 -12.24
CA PRO A 110 0.53 -18.09 -12.29
C PRO A 110 -0.25 -16.77 -12.35
N ILE A 111 -1.13 -16.65 -13.35
CA ILE A 111 -1.93 -15.42 -13.58
C ILE A 111 -2.87 -15.13 -12.41
N PHE A 112 -3.33 -16.13 -11.67
CA PHE A 112 -4.20 -15.97 -10.51
C PHE A 112 -3.52 -15.31 -9.29
N GLU A 113 -2.21 -15.15 -9.32
CA GLU A 113 -1.45 -14.50 -8.25
C GLU A 113 -1.05 -13.05 -8.57
N GLN A 114 -1.79 -12.37 -9.45
CA GLN A 114 -1.47 -11.00 -9.86
C GLN A 114 -1.25 -10.03 -8.68
N ASN A 115 -2.05 -10.15 -7.62
CA ASN A 115 -1.90 -9.30 -6.44
C ASN A 115 -0.62 -9.61 -5.65
N LYS A 116 -0.29 -10.88 -5.53
CA LYS A 116 0.97 -11.32 -4.92
C LYS A 116 2.18 -10.89 -5.75
N PHE A 117 2.04 -10.99 -7.08
CA PHE A 117 3.08 -10.54 -8.00
C PHE A 117 3.31 -9.04 -7.91
N ARG A 118 2.23 -8.23 -7.85
CA ARG A 118 2.33 -6.77 -7.63
C ARG A 118 3.03 -6.45 -6.31
N ALA A 119 2.67 -7.13 -5.23
CA ALA A 119 3.31 -6.95 -3.94
C ALA A 119 4.82 -7.25 -3.99
N VAL A 120 5.22 -8.38 -4.57
CA VAL A 120 6.63 -8.74 -4.75
C VAL A 120 7.36 -7.74 -5.66
N PHE A 121 6.73 -7.31 -6.74
CA PHE A 121 7.28 -6.36 -7.68
C PHE A 121 7.58 -5.00 -6.99
N LEU A 122 6.65 -4.47 -6.23
CA LEU A 122 6.83 -3.20 -5.52
C LEU A 122 7.85 -3.28 -4.38
N ILE A 123 8.03 -4.44 -3.77
CA ILE A 123 9.11 -4.70 -2.81
C ILE A 123 10.48 -4.73 -3.53
N THR A 124 10.53 -5.29 -4.74
CA THR A 124 11.78 -5.46 -5.50
C THR A 124 12.26 -4.14 -6.12
N ILE A 125 11.35 -3.35 -6.63
CA ILE A 125 11.64 -1.98 -7.08
C ILE A 125 11.73 -1.10 -5.84
N LYS A 126 12.66 -1.08 -5.06
CA LYS A 126 12.93 -0.16 -3.93
C LYS A 126 12.40 1.27 -4.16
N PHE A 127 11.14 1.39 -4.53
CA PHE A 127 10.44 2.65 -4.41
C PHE A 127 10.36 2.90 -2.91
N LYS A 128 10.94 3.96 -2.45
CA LYS A 128 10.49 4.62 -1.24
C LYS A 128 9.06 5.09 -1.49
N MET A 129 8.14 4.13 -1.50
CA MET A 129 6.72 4.47 -1.51
C MET A 129 6.42 5.03 -0.15
N VAL A 130 6.42 6.33 -0.08
CA VAL A 130 6.12 6.95 1.19
C VAL A 130 4.63 6.81 1.47
N TYR A 131 3.72 6.95 0.51
CA TYR A 131 2.27 6.76 0.74
C TYR A 131 1.53 6.73 -0.59
N LEU A 132 0.58 5.85 -0.72
CA LEU A 132 -0.38 5.88 -1.82
C LEU A 132 -1.74 6.31 -1.27
N LEU A 133 -2.23 7.46 -1.71
CA LEU A 133 -3.62 7.85 -1.55
C LEU A 133 -4.43 7.10 -2.61
N LEU A 134 -5.32 6.20 -2.16
CA LEU A 134 -6.27 5.50 -3.02
C LEU A 134 -7.64 6.17 -2.97
#